data_72112ee7d696dc5620ac4484ea7afafc
#
_entry.id   72112ee7d696dc5620ac4484ea7afafc
#
_cell.length_a   1.000
_cell.length_b   1.000
_cell.length_c   1.000
_cell.angle_alpha   90.00
_cell.angle_beta   90.00
_cell.angle_gamma   90.00
#
_symmetry.space_group_name_H-M   'P 1'
#
loop_
_entity.id
_entity.type
_entity.pdbx_description
1 polymer ?
#
loop_
_entity_poly.entity_id
_entity_poly.type
_entity_poly.pdbx_seq_one_letter_code
_entity_poly.pdbx_strand_id
1 'polypeptide(L)'
;RELWVSNHISDSVSVIDLDELKPTFMHVIATIQDIDSESKATRFDEPMGIAFADERKAYVALSSENKIAVVDVATRKVIKSLTIPAQDPRGIMVRNDRLYVIPFESNNKTQLSGGYKIDGKLVTFNAHEHSIANNNILSLGHVTDIVKHPRVPDRDLFVFDVKTDKLIETVDTLGTLLYGM
;
A
#
# COMPACT_ATOMS: atom_id res chain seq x y z
N ARG A 1 3.14 -26.11 2.53
CA ARG A 1 3.23 -25.12 1.44
C ARG A 1 1.88 -24.44 1.28
N GLU A 2 1.88 -23.11 1.21
CA GLU A 2 0.66 -22.30 1.07
C GLU A 2 0.88 -21.20 0.04
N LEU A 3 -0.18 -20.81 -0.66
CA LEU A 3 -0.28 -19.60 -1.45
C LEU A 3 -1.24 -18.65 -0.76
N TRP A 4 -0.80 -17.42 -0.54
CA TRP A 4 -1.64 -16.36 -0.02
C TRP A 4 -2.03 -15.43 -1.16
N VAL A 5 -3.32 -15.13 -1.26
CA VAL A 5 -3.90 -14.30 -2.32
C VAL A 5 -4.70 -13.17 -1.69
N SER A 6 -4.32 -11.94 -1.98
CA SER A 6 -5.09 -10.77 -1.55
C SER A 6 -6.38 -10.63 -2.37
N ASN A 7 -7.49 -10.47 -1.66
CA ASN A 7 -8.81 -10.19 -2.23
C ASN A 7 -9.16 -8.74 -1.90
N HIS A 8 -8.72 -7.83 -2.76
CA HIS A 8 -8.77 -6.39 -2.56
C HIS A 8 -10.16 -5.88 -2.14
N ILE A 9 -11.19 -6.19 -2.93
CA ILE A 9 -12.56 -5.72 -2.70
C ILE A 9 -13.27 -6.46 -1.56
N SER A 10 -12.78 -7.63 -1.18
CA SER A 10 -13.39 -8.47 -0.13
C SER A 10 -12.67 -8.37 1.21
N ASP A 11 -11.75 -7.44 1.36
CA ASP A 11 -11.02 -7.14 2.60
C ASP A 11 -10.44 -8.37 3.28
N SER A 12 -9.81 -9.23 2.48
CA SER A 12 -9.32 -10.52 2.96
C SER A 12 -8.09 -11.02 2.22
N VAL A 13 -7.42 -11.99 2.82
CA VAL A 13 -6.42 -12.81 2.16
C VAL A 13 -6.87 -14.27 2.21
N SER A 14 -6.99 -14.90 1.05
CA SER A 14 -7.23 -16.35 0.94
C SER A 14 -5.93 -17.10 1.09
N VAL A 15 -5.95 -18.18 1.88
CA VAL A 15 -4.84 -19.11 2.03
C VAL A 15 -5.19 -20.41 1.32
N ILE A 16 -4.40 -20.78 0.34
CA ILE A 16 -4.60 -21.97 -0.51
C ILE A 16 -3.53 -23.00 -0.18
N ASP A 17 -3.95 -24.24 0.03
CA ASP A 17 -3.01 -25.36 0.26
C ASP A 17 -2.31 -25.76 -1.04
N LEU A 18 -0.99 -25.79 -1.02
CA LEU A 18 -0.15 -26.24 -2.14
C LEU A 18 0.57 -27.57 -1.84
N ASP A 19 0.09 -28.34 -0.88
CA ASP A 19 0.62 -29.67 -0.59
C ASP A 19 -0.12 -30.72 -1.42
N GLU A 20 0.52 -31.20 -2.47
CA GLU A 20 -0.04 -32.19 -3.42
C GLU A 20 -0.41 -33.53 -2.76
N LEU A 21 0.10 -33.80 -1.57
CA LEU A 21 -0.20 -35.03 -0.82
C LEU A 21 -1.47 -34.94 0.02
N LYS A 22 -2.08 -33.74 0.11
CA LYS A 22 -3.28 -33.52 0.92
C LYS A 22 -4.56 -33.46 0.10
N PRO A 23 -5.70 -33.92 0.66
CA PRO A 23 -7.00 -33.76 0.00
C PRO A 23 -7.40 -32.30 -0.23
N THR A 24 -6.76 -31.37 0.50
CA THR A 24 -6.99 -29.93 0.42
C THR A 24 -6.13 -29.23 -0.64
N PHE A 25 -5.34 -29.96 -1.41
CA PHE A 25 -4.53 -29.40 -2.49
C PHE A 25 -5.35 -28.49 -3.42
N MET A 26 -4.87 -27.28 -3.67
CA MET A 26 -5.52 -26.22 -4.46
C MET A 26 -6.88 -25.72 -3.90
N HIS A 27 -7.21 -26.04 -2.65
CA HIS A 27 -8.40 -25.49 -2.00
C HIS A 27 -8.05 -24.37 -1.04
N VAL A 28 -8.97 -23.44 -0.85
CA VAL A 28 -8.88 -22.42 0.21
C VAL A 28 -9.07 -23.11 1.56
N ILE A 29 -8.06 -23.01 2.43
CA ILE A 29 -8.04 -23.62 3.75
C ILE A 29 -8.23 -22.62 4.88
N ALA A 30 -8.08 -21.33 4.59
CA ALA A 30 -8.35 -20.25 5.53
C ALA A 30 -8.57 -18.93 4.81
N THR A 31 -9.21 -18.00 5.52
CA THR A 31 -9.35 -16.60 5.12
C THR A 31 -8.84 -15.73 6.27
N ILE A 32 -7.94 -14.80 5.96
CA ILE A 32 -7.41 -13.83 6.91
C ILE A 32 -8.19 -12.53 6.75
N GLN A 33 -8.76 -12.06 7.85
CA GLN A 33 -9.49 -10.80 7.97
C GLN A 33 -9.24 -10.22 9.36
N ASP A 34 -9.47 -8.94 9.53
CA ASP A 34 -9.53 -8.29 10.84
C ASP A 34 -10.79 -7.42 10.91
N ILE A 35 -11.80 -7.94 11.57
CA ILE A 35 -13.12 -7.29 11.71
C ILE A 35 -13.30 -6.88 13.16
N ASP A 36 -13.64 -5.63 13.38
CA ASP A 36 -13.98 -5.11 14.69
C ASP A 36 -15.22 -5.83 15.23
N SER A 37 -15.13 -6.35 16.45
CA SER A 37 -16.20 -7.16 17.04
C SER A 37 -17.46 -6.38 17.38
N GLU A 38 -17.35 -5.08 17.64
CA GLU A 38 -18.45 -4.21 18.03
C GLU A 38 -19.07 -3.52 16.81
N SER A 39 -18.29 -2.76 16.07
CA SER A 39 -18.76 -1.98 14.92
C SER A 39 -19.00 -2.81 13.66
N LYS A 40 -18.43 -4.03 13.60
CA LYS A 40 -18.39 -4.88 12.41
C LYS A 40 -17.64 -4.26 11.21
N ALA A 41 -16.97 -3.15 11.42
CA ALA A 41 -16.11 -2.55 10.40
C ALA A 41 -14.86 -3.38 10.19
N THR A 42 -14.38 -3.44 8.95
CA THR A 42 -13.08 -4.03 8.67
C THR A 42 -11.95 -3.13 9.17
N ARG A 43 -10.88 -3.75 9.65
CA ARG A 43 -9.58 -3.13 9.92
C ARG A 43 -8.51 -3.73 9.00
N PHE A 44 -8.96 -4.44 7.98
CA PHE A 44 -8.13 -5.13 6.99
C PHE A 44 -8.56 -4.70 5.58
N ASP A 45 -8.72 -3.39 5.38
CA ASP A 45 -9.36 -2.80 4.22
C ASP A 45 -8.41 -2.76 3.01
N GLU A 46 -8.90 -3.26 1.87
CA GLU A 46 -8.22 -3.28 0.58
C GLU A 46 -6.79 -3.85 0.62
N PRO A 47 -6.60 -5.13 1.01
CA PRO A 47 -5.28 -5.75 1.01
C PRO A 47 -4.70 -5.87 -0.40
N MET A 48 -3.42 -5.52 -0.53
CA MET A 48 -2.67 -5.51 -1.79
C MET A 48 -1.43 -6.42 -1.71
N GLY A 49 -0.25 -5.86 -1.54
CA GLY A 49 0.99 -6.62 -1.50
C GLY A 49 1.11 -7.52 -0.27
N ILE A 50 1.72 -8.69 -0.45
CA ILE A 50 2.01 -9.66 0.62
C ILE A 50 3.49 -9.99 0.57
N ALA A 51 4.17 -9.96 1.72
CA ALA A 51 5.57 -10.36 1.83
C ALA A 51 5.80 -11.17 3.10
N PHE A 52 6.44 -12.32 2.97
CA PHE A 52 6.83 -13.14 4.10
C PHE A 52 8.19 -12.71 4.64
N ALA A 53 8.26 -12.49 5.95
CA ALA A 53 9.52 -12.28 6.64
C ALA A 53 10.24 -13.61 6.88
N ASP A 54 9.48 -14.59 7.36
CA ASP A 54 9.89 -15.94 7.62
C ASP A 54 8.66 -16.88 7.67
N GLU A 55 8.83 -18.09 8.18
CA GLU A 55 7.75 -19.09 8.33
C GLU A 55 6.70 -18.71 9.40
N ARG A 56 6.94 -17.67 10.18
CA ARG A 56 6.07 -17.25 11.30
C ARG A 56 5.44 -15.88 11.09
N LYS A 57 6.05 -15.03 10.26
CA LYS A 57 5.61 -13.65 10.10
C LYS A 57 5.46 -13.25 8.64
N ALA A 58 4.33 -12.67 8.31
CA ALA A 58 4.04 -12.06 7.03
C ALA A 58 3.57 -10.61 7.20
N TYR A 59 3.68 -9.84 6.16
CA TYR A 59 3.20 -8.46 6.04
C TYR A 59 2.18 -8.37 4.91
N VAL A 60 1.12 -7.60 5.13
CA VAL A 60 0.09 -7.30 4.12
C VAL A 60 -0.12 -5.80 4.06
N ALA A 61 0.06 -5.22 2.89
CA ALA A 61 -0.25 -3.81 2.66
C ALA A 61 -1.77 -3.61 2.62
N LEU A 62 -2.28 -2.65 3.39
CA LEU A 62 -3.70 -2.28 3.46
C LEU A 62 -3.87 -0.89 2.85
N SER A 63 -4.34 -0.85 1.60
CA SER A 63 -4.25 0.37 0.81
C SER A 63 -5.14 1.49 1.34
N SER A 64 -6.40 1.22 1.66
CA SER A 64 -7.32 2.22 2.24
C SER A 64 -6.97 2.63 3.67
N GLU A 65 -6.34 1.75 4.43
CA GLU A 65 -5.97 2.02 5.83
C GLU A 65 -4.64 2.78 5.97
N ASN A 66 -3.85 2.90 4.90
CA ASN A 66 -2.49 3.44 4.91
C ASN A 66 -1.59 2.76 5.96
N LYS A 67 -1.73 1.45 6.05
CA LYS A 67 -1.06 0.61 7.05
C LYS A 67 -0.48 -0.64 6.42
N ILE A 68 0.40 -1.28 7.18
CA ILE A 68 0.89 -2.62 6.90
C ILE A 68 0.45 -3.51 8.05
N ALA A 69 -0.39 -4.50 7.79
CA ALA A 69 -0.73 -5.52 8.78
C ALA A 69 0.44 -6.48 8.95
N VAL A 70 0.79 -6.76 10.20
CA VAL A 70 1.71 -7.84 10.57
C VAL A 70 0.88 -9.04 10.95
N VAL A 71 1.07 -10.14 10.24
CA VAL A 71 0.28 -11.36 10.38
C VAL A 71 1.15 -12.48 10.94
N ASP A 72 0.68 -13.14 12.00
CA ASP A 72 1.24 -14.40 12.46
C ASP A 72 0.79 -15.51 11.50
N VAL A 73 1.76 -16.17 10.85
CA VAL A 73 1.49 -17.17 9.80
C VAL A 73 0.81 -18.42 10.35
N ALA A 74 1.19 -18.85 11.54
CA ALA A 74 0.65 -20.07 12.14
C ALA A 74 -0.82 -19.92 12.55
N THR A 75 -1.16 -18.80 13.17
CA THR A 75 -2.53 -18.51 13.62
C THR A 75 -3.37 -17.80 12.59
N ARG A 76 -2.73 -17.24 11.53
CA ARG A 76 -3.36 -16.45 10.46
C ARG A 76 -4.12 -15.23 10.99
N LYS A 77 -3.59 -14.62 12.05
CA LYS A 77 -4.18 -13.44 12.70
C LYS A 77 -3.30 -12.22 12.54
N VAL A 78 -3.93 -11.08 12.37
CA VAL A 78 -3.25 -9.79 12.50
C VAL A 78 -2.85 -9.59 13.95
N ILE A 79 -1.56 -9.39 14.19
CA ILE A 79 -0.99 -9.21 15.54
C ILE A 79 -0.55 -7.78 15.80
N LYS A 80 -0.38 -6.98 14.72
CA LYS A 80 0.08 -5.60 14.80
C LYS A 80 -0.19 -4.89 13.48
N SER A 81 -0.25 -3.56 13.50
CA SER A 81 -0.25 -2.71 12.31
C SER A 81 0.89 -1.69 12.37
N LEU A 82 1.54 -1.46 11.22
CA LEU A 82 2.55 -0.42 11.04
C LEU A 82 1.92 0.70 10.24
N THR A 83 1.96 1.91 10.75
CA THR A 83 1.43 3.10 10.05
C THR A 83 2.53 3.74 9.21
N ILE A 84 2.19 4.16 8.00
CA ILE A 84 3.05 4.97 7.14
C ILE A 84 2.39 6.31 6.87
N PRO A 85 3.15 7.43 6.84
CA PRO A 85 2.63 8.73 6.47
C PRO A 85 2.63 8.91 4.94
N ALA A 86 1.92 8.03 4.24
CA ALA A 86 1.73 8.02 2.80
C ALA A 86 0.38 7.40 2.48
N GLN A 87 -0.05 7.45 1.23
CA GLN A 87 -1.35 6.95 0.81
C GLN A 87 -1.21 5.70 -0.05
N ASP A 88 -2.14 4.78 0.15
CA ASP A 88 -2.34 3.62 -0.70
C ASP A 88 -1.07 2.75 -0.85
N PRO A 89 -0.55 2.15 0.24
CA PRO A 89 0.57 1.21 0.15
C PRO A 89 0.16 -0.03 -0.65
N ARG A 90 0.94 -0.36 -1.68
CA ARG A 90 0.66 -1.49 -2.58
C ARG A 90 1.84 -2.44 -2.72
N GLY A 91 3.00 -1.91 -3.06
CA GLY A 91 4.19 -2.71 -3.24
C GLY A 91 4.90 -2.96 -1.91
N ILE A 92 5.11 -4.22 -1.56
CA ILE A 92 5.92 -4.60 -0.41
C ILE A 92 6.85 -5.76 -0.73
N MET A 93 8.02 -5.75 -0.14
CA MET A 93 9.02 -6.80 -0.32
C MET A 93 9.86 -6.96 0.95
N VAL A 94 10.18 -8.19 1.30
CA VAL A 94 11.18 -8.48 2.36
C VAL A 94 12.48 -8.97 1.73
N ARG A 95 13.58 -8.34 2.12
CA ARG A 95 14.93 -8.75 1.74
C ARG A 95 15.93 -8.35 2.81
N ASN A 96 16.85 -9.26 3.17
CA ASN A 96 17.95 -9.00 4.11
C ASN A 96 17.47 -8.41 5.46
N ASP A 97 16.47 -9.04 6.09
CA ASP A 97 15.84 -8.60 7.35
C ASP A 97 15.24 -7.17 7.28
N ARG A 98 14.89 -6.70 6.10
CA ARG A 98 14.23 -5.42 5.88
C ARG A 98 12.93 -5.60 5.11
N LEU A 99 11.89 -4.91 5.55
CA LEU A 99 10.64 -4.75 4.82
C LEU A 99 10.70 -3.41 4.07
N TYR A 100 10.56 -3.48 2.78
CA TYR A 100 10.42 -2.32 1.88
C TYR A 100 8.96 -2.13 1.54
N VAL A 101 8.48 -0.90 1.61
CA VAL A 101 7.09 -0.54 1.32
C VAL A 101 7.07 0.69 0.43
N ILE A 102 6.38 0.60 -0.71
CA ILE A 102 6.09 1.76 -1.55
C ILE A 102 4.60 2.10 -1.48
N PRO A 103 4.24 3.36 -1.21
CA PRO A 103 2.89 3.85 -1.42
C PRO A 103 2.62 4.02 -2.91
N PHE A 104 1.38 3.87 -3.34
CA PHE A 104 0.99 4.23 -4.70
C PHE A 104 1.03 5.75 -4.88
N GLU A 105 0.55 6.48 -3.88
CA GLU A 105 0.60 7.93 -3.86
C GLU A 105 1.57 8.43 -2.79
N SER A 106 2.63 9.08 -3.23
CA SER A 106 3.52 9.84 -2.37
C SER A 106 3.31 11.34 -2.59
N ASN A 107 3.56 12.15 -1.59
CA ASN A 107 3.35 13.59 -1.67
C ASN A 107 4.65 14.28 -2.12
N ASN A 108 4.98 14.22 -3.40
CA ASN A 108 6.13 14.95 -3.90
C ASN A 108 5.74 16.34 -4.45
N LYS A 109 6.72 17.23 -4.52
CA LYS A 109 6.56 18.61 -4.99
C LYS A 109 6.81 18.74 -6.50
N THR A 110 6.85 17.66 -7.24
CA THR A 110 7.10 17.70 -8.67
C THR A 110 5.90 18.28 -9.39
N GLN A 111 6.20 19.08 -10.41
CA GLN A 111 5.18 19.54 -11.35
C GLN A 111 4.72 18.37 -12.20
N LEU A 112 3.44 18.38 -12.54
CA LEU A 112 2.95 17.54 -13.62
C LEU A 112 3.67 17.93 -14.91
N SER A 113 4.25 16.95 -15.57
CA SER A 113 4.86 17.15 -16.87
C SER A 113 3.77 17.38 -17.91
N GLY A 114 4.03 18.25 -18.84
CA GLY A 114 3.29 18.33 -20.07
C GLY A 114 2.37 19.52 -20.24
N GLY A 115 1.85 20.13 -19.23
CA GLY A 115 0.96 21.25 -19.37
C GLY A 115 -0.20 21.00 -20.37
N TYR A 116 -1.13 21.89 -20.40
CA TYR A 116 -2.31 21.82 -21.26
C TYR A 116 -2.36 23.03 -22.20
N LYS A 117 -2.76 22.86 -23.44
CA LYS A 117 -2.94 23.97 -24.36
C LYS A 117 -4.33 24.56 -24.26
N ILE A 118 -4.40 25.83 -23.86
CA ILE A 118 -5.63 26.63 -23.88
C ILE A 118 -5.41 27.75 -24.94
N ASP A 119 -6.31 27.85 -25.88
CA ASP A 119 -6.24 28.81 -27.00
C ASP A 119 -4.85 28.83 -27.72
N GLY A 120 -4.31 27.62 -27.92
CA GLY A 120 -3.01 27.42 -28.57
C GLY A 120 -1.79 27.72 -27.70
N LYS A 121 -1.95 28.23 -26.48
CA LYS A 121 -0.85 28.51 -25.55
C LYS A 121 -0.71 27.37 -24.54
N LEU A 122 0.54 26.97 -24.30
CA LEU A 122 0.85 25.99 -23.26
C LEU A 122 0.69 26.65 -21.89
N VAL A 123 -0.20 26.09 -21.08
CA VAL A 123 -0.39 26.48 -19.67
C VAL A 123 0.33 25.46 -18.79
N THR A 124 1.30 25.93 -18.04
CA THR A 124 1.99 25.16 -16.99
C THR A 124 1.63 25.74 -15.62
N PHE A 125 1.65 24.92 -14.61
CA PHE A 125 1.34 25.34 -13.25
C PHE A 125 2.08 24.47 -12.23
N ASN A 126 2.18 24.97 -11.01
CA ASN A 126 2.69 24.20 -9.89
C ASN A 126 1.59 23.25 -9.39
N ALA A 127 1.68 21.98 -9.72
CA ALA A 127 0.69 20.98 -9.35
C ALA A 127 0.56 20.82 -7.83
N HIS A 128 1.65 20.94 -7.08
CA HIS A 128 1.62 20.86 -5.62
C HIS A 128 0.81 21.99 -4.99
N GLU A 129 1.06 23.24 -5.37
CA GLU A 129 0.29 24.39 -4.88
C GLU A 129 -1.18 24.31 -5.29
N HIS A 130 -1.43 23.90 -6.53
CA HIS A 130 -2.78 23.72 -7.04
C HIS A 130 -3.54 22.63 -6.27
N SER A 131 -2.89 21.53 -5.92
CA SER A 131 -3.49 20.44 -5.16
C SER A 131 -3.89 20.87 -3.76
N ILE A 132 -3.06 21.65 -3.09
CA ILE A 132 -3.37 22.20 -1.76
C ILE A 132 -4.63 23.06 -1.82
N ALA A 133 -4.74 23.93 -2.85
CA ALA A 133 -5.88 24.81 -3.04
C ALA A 133 -7.18 24.07 -3.42
N ASN A 134 -7.07 22.93 -4.11
CA ASN A 134 -8.20 22.18 -4.68
C ASN A 134 -8.42 20.80 -4.05
N ASN A 135 -7.98 20.60 -2.84
CA ASN A 135 -8.21 19.35 -2.08
C ASN A 135 -7.72 18.08 -2.82
N ASN A 136 -6.50 18.13 -3.30
CA ASN A 136 -5.81 17.03 -3.97
C ASN A 136 -6.35 16.62 -5.37
N ILE A 137 -7.27 17.36 -5.93
CA ILE A 137 -7.80 17.06 -7.26
C ILE A 137 -7.41 18.17 -8.21
N LEU A 138 -6.71 17.81 -9.28
CA LEU A 138 -6.44 18.67 -10.40
C LEU A 138 -7.29 18.25 -11.60
N SER A 139 -8.10 19.15 -12.10
CA SER A 139 -8.86 18.94 -13.34
C SER A 139 -8.62 20.08 -14.31
N LEU A 140 -8.13 19.76 -15.49
CA LEU A 140 -7.91 20.69 -16.60
C LEU A 140 -8.66 20.23 -17.85
N GLY A 141 -9.98 20.14 -17.74
CA GLY A 141 -10.81 19.66 -18.84
C GLY A 141 -10.62 18.17 -19.12
N HIS A 142 -9.60 17.80 -19.87
CA HIS A 142 -9.35 16.41 -20.26
C HIS A 142 -8.35 15.69 -19.36
N VAL A 143 -7.68 16.39 -18.47
CA VAL A 143 -6.69 15.81 -17.54
C VAL A 143 -7.20 15.97 -16.13
N THR A 144 -7.37 14.86 -15.46
CA THR A 144 -7.65 14.81 -14.03
C THR A 144 -6.54 14.04 -13.36
N ASP A 145 -5.86 14.68 -12.43
CA ASP A 145 -4.81 14.05 -11.64
C ASP A 145 -5.18 14.11 -10.17
N ILE A 146 -4.99 12.98 -9.49
CA ILE A 146 -5.08 12.94 -8.04
C ILE A 146 -3.79 13.51 -7.49
N VAL A 147 -3.88 14.68 -6.93
CA VAL A 147 -2.76 15.36 -6.36
C VAL A 147 -2.88 15.33 -4.85
N LYS A 148 -1.97 15.05 -4.23
CA LYS A 148 -1.42 14.70 -2.93
C LYS A 148 -1.94 15.51 -1.76
N HIS A 149 -2.21 14.79 -0.68
CA HIS A 149 -2.66 15.40 0.56
C HIS A 149 -1.56 16.30 1.14
N PRO A 150 -1.83 17.60 1.44
CA PRO A 150 -0.79 18.54 1.85
C PRO A 150 -0.09 18.20 3.18
N ARG A 151 -0.70 17.31 3.97
CA ARG A 151 -0.14 16.84 5.25
C ARG A 151 0.67 15.55 5.12
N VAL A 152 0.70 14.93 3.95
CA VAL A 152 1.52 13.74 3.71
C VAL A 152 2.89 14.20 3.22
N PRO A 153 3.98 13.88 3.92
CA PRO A 153 5.31 14.25 3.50
C PRO A 153 5.71 13.51 2.22
N ASP A 154 6.59 14.14 1.44
CA ASP A 154 7.23 13.50 0.28
C ASP A 154 8.11 12.35 0.74
N ARG A 155 7.58 11.14 0.68
CA ARG A 155 8.26 9.91 1.04
C ARG A 155 7.76 8.78 0.18
N ASP A 156 8.64 8.25 -0.63
CA ASP A 156 8.33 7.31 -1.70
C ASP A 156 8.63 5.86 -1.33
N LEU A 157 9.54 5.64 -0.39
CA LEU A 157 9.90 4.32 0.08
C LEU A 157 10.07 4.34 1.60
N PHE A 158 9.50 3.36 2.26
CA PHE A 158 9.63 3.13 3.69
C PHE A 158 10.38 1.82 3.93
N VAL A 159 11.38 1.86 4.79
CA VAL A 159 12.16 0.69 5.16
C VAL A 159 11.98 0.40 6.64
N PHE A 160 11.49 -0.79 6.96
CA PHE A 160 11.33 -1.25 8.34
C PHE A 160 12.32 -2.37 8.63
N ASP A 161 12.79 -2.42 9.85
CA ASP A 161 13.53 -3.57 10.39
C ASP A 161 12.54 -4.71 10.71
N VAL A 162 12.75 -5.87 10.11
CA VAL A 162 11.84 -7.01 10.25
C VAL A 162 11.78 -7.57 11.68
N LYS A 163 12.86 -7.46 12.46
CA LYS A 163 12.91 -8.03 13.82
C LYS A 163 12.15 -7.16 14.83
N THR A 164 12.23 -5.85 14.66
CA THR A 164 11.65 -4.89 15.61
C THR A 164 10.37 -4.23 15.10
N ASP A 165 10.06 -4.36 13.80
CA ASP A 165 8.99 -3.66 13.09
C ASP A 165 9.08 -2.13 13.20
N LYS A 166 10.27 -1.60 13.37
CA LYS A 166 10.49 -0.15 13.44
C LYS A 166 10.87 0.40 12.09
N LEU A 167 10.31 1.55 11.75
CA LEU A 167 10.76 2.34 10.61
C LEU A 167 12.20 2.78 10.85
N ILE A 168 13.09 2.48 9.92
CA ILE A 168 14.53 2.79 10.02
C ILE A 168 15.00 3.77 8.96
N GLU A 169 14.30 3.84 7.82
CA GLU A 169 14.70 4.72 6.73
C GLU A 169 13.48 5.09 5.88
N THR A 170 13.53 6.25 5.26
CA THR A 170 12.62 6.68 4.20
C THR A 170 13.40 7.30 3.06
N VAL A 171 12.96 7.06 1.84
CA VAL A 171 13.55 7.68 0.63
C VAL A 171 12.47 8.54 -0.02
N ASP A 172 12.85 9.72 -0.45
CA ASP A 172 12.01 10.67 -1.17
C ASP A 172 12.50 10.87 -2.62
N THR A 173 11.77 11.65 -3.38
CA THR A 173 12.17 12.11 -4.73
C THR A 173 12.34 10.97 -5.75
N LEU A 174 11.66 9.82 -5.57
CA LEU A 174 11.68 8.71 -6.52
C LEU A 174 10.61 8.85 -7.60
N GLY A 175 9.42 9.32 -7.24
CA GLY A 175 8.33 9.46 -8.19
C GLY A 175 7.00 9.87 -7.57
N THR A 176 6.00 10.05 -8.40
CA THR A 176 4.66 10.51 -7.98
C THR A 176 3.69 9.37 -7.77
N LEU A 177 3.70 8.40 -8.66
CA LEU A 177 2.89 7.18 -8.62
C LEU A 177 3.82 5.99 -8.74
N LEU A 178 3.89 5.17 -7.72
CA LEU A 178 4.82 4.05 -7.64
C LEU A 178 4.05 2.73 -7.80
N TYR A 179 4.34 1.99 -8.88
CA TYR A 179 3.60 0.78 -9.23
C TYR A 179 4.23 -0.52 -8.73
N GLY A 180 5.54 -0.55 -8.53
CA GLY A 180 6.21 -1.79 -8.12
C GLY A 180 7.69 -1.60 -7.74
N MET A 181 8.25 -2.68 -7.18
CA MET A 181 9.66 -2.82 -6.81
C MET A 181 10.24 -4.08 -7.44
#